data_9b67ad85e443149cb54e4001acfbfc0d
#
_entry.id   9b67ad85e443149cb54e4001acfbfc0d
#
_cell.length_a   1.000
_cell.length_b   1.000
_cell.length_c   1.000
_cell.angle_alpha   90.00
_cell.angle_beta   90.00
_cell.angle_gamma   90.00
#
_symmetry.space_group_name_H-M   'P 1'
#
loop_
_entity.id
_entity.type
_entity.pdbx_description
1 polymer ?
#
loop_
_entity_poly.entity_id
_entity_poly.type
_entity_poly.pdbx_seq_one_letter_code
_entity_poly.pdbx_strand_id
1 'polypeptide(L)'
;LLLAMTGAQAYQFEVQGQSEYVDTTENDKNFTGAVQGTYYFKNVDSSKGPLAEAAFLNQASNVSVAYNYTKYNEDNGFNTETHTYGAKAEAYVPTQFVPVYASASYNHTKTDAKNDMSADDEGQGDRYALEVGALAAPNFLVAVGYTSVADQYSLDAFNILSNGVVSAGLESDTIRDDQDAITARTKYVGNIDGTNMAL
;
A
#
# COMPACT_ATOMS: atom_id res chain seq x y z
N LEU A 1 3.63 -6.41 14.18
CA LEU A 1 5.04 -6.43 14.58
C LEU A 1 5.86 -5.67 13.54
N LEU A 2 6.26 -4.44 13.86
CA LEU A 2 7.16 -3.67 12.99
C LEU A 2 8.57 -4.19 13.20
N LEU A 3 9.11 -4.94 12.26
CA LEU A 3 10.53 -5.31 12.24
C LEU A 3 11.31 -4.16 11.60
N ALA A 4 11.65 -3.16 12.41
CA ALA A 4 12.65 -2.18 12.04
C ALA A 4 14.04 -2.78 12.25
N MET A 5 14.84 -2.85 11.22
CA MET A 5 16.27 -3.17 11.33
C MET A 5 16.95 -2.01 12.07
N THR A 6 17.13 -2.15 13.38
CA THR A 6 17.80 -1.16 14.22
C THR A 6 19.31 -1.28 14.02
N GLY A 7 19.94 -0.21 13.53
CA GLY A 7 21.40 -0.05 13.61
C GLY A 7 22.14 0.46 12.38
N ALA A 8 21.51 0.59 11.23
CA ALA A 8 22.18 1.20 10.07
C ALA A 8 21.71 2.66 9.93
N GLN A 9 22.65 3.61 9.96
CA GLN A 9 22.35 5.01 9.62
C GLN A 9 21.96 5.18 8.14
N ALA A 10 22.17 4.14 7.33
CA ALA A 10 21.80 4.08 5.92
C ALA A 10 21.44 2.64 5.53
N TYR A 11 20.36 2.48 4.76
CA TYR A 11 19.89 1.17 4.29
C TYR A 11 19.46 1.23 2.83
N GLN A 12 19.49 0.07 2.15
CA GLN A 12 18.98 -0.10 0.77
C GLN A 12 17.87 -1.13 0.69
N PHE A 13 17.58 -1.81 1.79
CA PHE A 13 16.54 -2.82 1.83
C PHE A 13 15.67 -2.63 3.07
N GLU A 14 14.37 -2.73 2.90
CA GLU A 14 13.38 -2.59 3.97
C GLU A 14 12.35 -3.72 3.87
N VAL A 15 11.98 -4.29 5.00
CA VAL A 15 10.87 -5.24 5.11
C VAL A 15 9.88 -4.71 6.13
N GLN A 16 8.63 -4.63 5.71
CA GLN A 16 7.51 -4.27 6.58
C GLN A 16 6.57 -5.46 6.68
N GLY A 17 6.01 -5.68 7.84
CA GLY A 17 5.03 -6.73 8.06
C GLY A 17 4.00 -6.32 9.11
N GLN A 18 2.76 -6.73 8.88
CA GLN A 18 1.65 -6.48 9.79
C GLN A 18 0.74 -7.71 9.84
N SER A 19 0.19 -7.99 11.01
CA SER A 19 -0.84 -9.01 11.15
C SER A 19 -1.85 -8.58 12.20
N GLU A 20 -3.11 -8.92 11.96
CA GLU A 20 -4.21 -8.71 12.88
C GLU A 20 -5.05 -9.99 12.97
N TYR A 21 -5.45 -10.31 14.17
CA TYR A 21 -6.37 -11.39 14.46
C TYR A 21 -7.54 -10.83 15.27
N VAL A 22 -8.76 -11.03 14.78
CA VAL A 22 -9.99 -10.57 15.44
C VAL A 22 -10.89 -11.77 15.68
N ASP A 23 -11.29 -11.94 16.93
CA ASP A 23 -12.24 -12.95 17.37
C ASP A 23 -13.33 -12.24 18.16
N THR A 24 -14.56 -12.30 17.67
CA THR A 24 -15.73 -11.67 18.29
C THR A 24 -16.88 -12.67 18.37
N THR A 25 -17.88 -12.37 19.19
CA THR A 25 -19.07 -13.21 19.35
C THR A 25 -19.98 -13.29 18.10
N GLU A 26 -19.77 -12.42 17.11
CA GLU A 26 -20.52 -12.37 15.86
C GLU A 26 -19.72 -12.83 14.64
N ASN A 27 -18.38 -12.82 14.74
CA ASN A 27 -17.46 -13.17 13.66
C ASN A 27 -16.33 -14.06 14.20
N ASP A 28 -16.30 -15.30 13.78
CA ASP A 28 -15.36 -16.30 14.28
C ASP A 28 -14.02 -16.22 13.50
N LYS A 29 -12.92 -15.90 14.21
CA LYS A 29 -11.53 -16.09 13.76
C LYS A 29 -11.14 -15.39 12.45
N ASN A 30 -11.30 -14.07 12.39
CA ASN A 30 -10.81 -13.29 11.26
C ASN A 30 -9.31 -13.03 11.38
N PHE A 31 -8.59 -13.19 10.29
CA PHE A 31 -7.16 -12.96 10.22
C PHE A 31 -6.81 -12.09 8.99
N THR A 32 -5.96 -11.10 9.20
CA THR A 32 -5.33 -10.35 8.12
C THR A 32 -3.83 -10.28 8.35
N GLY A 33 -3.06 -10.56 7.31
CA GLY A 33 -1.61 -10.44 7.32
C GLY A 33 -1.11 -9.78 6.05
N ALA A 34 -0.09 -8.92 6.19
CA ALA A 34 0.54 -8.21 5.08
C ALA A 34 2.05 -8.20 5.25
N VAL A 35 2.77 -8.34 4.16
CA VAL A 35 4.23 -8.21 4.10
C VAL A 35 4.63 -7.44 2.85
N GLN A 36 5.62 -6.56 2.99
CA GLN A 36 6.21 -5.80 1.88
C GLN A 36 7.72 -5.83 1.99
N GLY A 37 8.39 -6.06 0.86
CA GLY A 37 9.82 -5.86 0.69
C GLY A 37 10.09 -4.72 -0.27
N THR A 38 11.01 -3.81 0.08
CA THR A 38 11.40 -2.66 -0.75
C THR A 38 12.91 -2.64 -0.92
N TYR A 39 13.36 -2.49 -2.16
CA TYR A 39 14.76 -2.27 -2.50
C TYR A 39 14.94 -0.85 -3.06
N TYR A 40 15.87 -0.10 -2.46
CA TYR A 40 16.23 1.26 -2.83
C TYR A 40 17.49 1.27 -3.69
N PHE A 41 17.48 2.00 -4.81
CA PHE A 41 18.64 2.08 -5.72
C PHE A 41 19.78 2.94 -5.17
N LYS A 42 19.56 3.63 -4.06
CA LYS A 42 20.59 4.33 -3.30
C LYS A 42 20.39 4.15 -1.80
N ASN A 43 21.41 4.42 -1.02
CA ASN A 43 21.31 4.40 0.45
C ASN A 43 20.30 5.44 0.93
N VAL A 44 19.39 5.00 1.78
CA VAL A 44 18.42 5.84 2.51
C VAL A 44 19.03 6.21 3.86
N ASP A 45 19.31 7.50 4.04
CA ASP A 45 19.82 8.04 5.30
C ASP A 45 18.66 8.30 6.26
N SER A 46 18.62 7.56 7.36
CA SER A 46 17.56 7.67 8.37
C SER A 46 17.68 8.89 9.29
N SER A 47 18.78 9.66 9.20
CA SER A 47 19.00 10.85 10.04
C SER A 47 18.24 12.10 9.58
N LYS A 48 17.69 12.09 8.36
CA LYS A 48 17.05 13.27 7.74
C LYS A 48 15.64 13.58 8.23
N GLY A 49 15.06 12.73 9.05
CA GLY A 49 13.70 12.91 9.57
C GLY A 49 13.11 11.62 10.14
N PRO A 50 11.79 11.53 10.30
CA PRO A 50 11.14 10.32 10.75
C PRO A 50 11.51 9.12 9.87
N LEU A 51 11.80 7.97 10.47
CA LEU A 51 12.24 6.77 9.75
C LEU A 51 11.25 6.35 8.65
N ALA A 52 9.96 6.44 8.93
CA ALA A 52 8.89 6.12 7.95
C ALA A 52 8.92 7.03 6.70
N GLU A 53 9.54 8.21 6.79
CA GLU A 53 9.62 9.19 5.71
C GLU A 53 11.04 9.32 5.12
N ALA A 54 11.98 8.55 5.64
CA ALA A 54 13.38 8.66 5.25
C ALA A 54 13.60 8.45 3.74
N ALA A 55 12.93 7.47 3.14
CA ALA A 55 13.02 7.19 1.70
C ALA A 55 12.54 8.37 0.85
N PHE A 56 11.44 9.01 1.23
CA PHE A 56 10.91 10.21 0.57
C PHE A 56 11.86 11.40 0.71
N LEU A 57 12.32 11.70 1.94
CA LEU A 57 13.26 12.81 2.19
C LEU A 57 14.62 12.61 1.49
N ASN A 58 15.01 11.37 1.25
CA ASN A 58 16.17 11.04 0.44
C ASN A 58 15.87 11.02 -1.06
N GLN A 59 14.63 11.13 -1.49
CA GLN A 59 14.23 10.97 -2.90
C GLN A 59 14.79 9.64 -3.45
N ALA A 60 14.61 8.55 -2.70
CA ALA A 60 15.19 7.26 -3.02
C ALA A 60 14.27 6.49 -3.97
N SER A 61 14.65 6.42 -5.24
CA SER A 61 13.99 5.55 -6.21
C SER A 61 14.07 4.10 -5.76
N ASN A 62 12.97 3.36 -5.93
CA ASN A 62 12.85 2.01 -5.39
C ASN A 62 11.93 1.11 -6.21
N VAL A 63 12.00 -0.18 -5.91
CA VAL A 63 11.02 -1.18 -6.31
C VAL A 63 10.55 -1.93 -5.08
N SER A 64 9.27 -2.25 -5.04
CA SER A 64 8.63 -2.94 -3.92
C SER A 64 7.78 -4.09 -4.41
N VAL A 65 7.69 -5.13 -3.60
CA VAL A 65 6.72 -6.22 -3.75
C VAL A 65 5.96 -6.37 -2.45
N ALA A 66 4.68 -6.67 -2.54
CA ALA A 66 3.82 -6.85 -1.39
C ALA A 66 2.90 -8.07 -1.55
N TYR A 67 2.54 -8.66 -0.43
CA TYR A 67 1.57 -9.73 -0.36
C TYR A 67 0.64 -9.52 0.82
N ASN A 68 -0.66 -9.66 0.60
CA ASN A 68 -1.67 -9.63 1.63
C ASN A 68 -2.50 -10.90 1.61
N TYR A 69 -2.86 -11.35 2.80
CA TYR A 69 -3.80 -12.43 3.02
C TYR A 69 -4.86 -11.98 4.01
N THR A 70 -6.12 -12.16 3.65
CA THR A 70 -7.24 -11.91 4.55
C THR A 70 -8.14 -13.14 4.56
N LYS A 71 -8.50 -13.57 5.76
CA LYS A 71 -9.50 -14.62 5.98
C LYS A 71 -10.60 -14.08 6.86
N TYR A 72 -11.81 -14.21 6.36
CA TYR A 72 -13.03 -13.81 7.04
C TYR A 72 -13.95 -15.01 7.18
N ASN A 73 -14.37 -15.31 8.41
CA ASN A 73 -15.29 -16.39 8.70
C ASN A 73 -16.53 -15.81 9.41
N GLU A 74 -17.72 -16.16 8.95
CA GLU A 74 -18.98 -15.85 9.63
C GLU A 74 -19.57 -17.11 10.28
N ASP A 75 -20.26 -16.95 11.39
CA ASP A 75 -20.92 -18.04 12.13
C ASP A 75 -22.00 -18.78 11.32
N ASN A 76 -22.45 -18.19 10.21
CA ASN A 76 -23.43 -18.78 9.30
C ASN A 76 -22.85 -19.75 8.25
N GLY A 77 -21.56 -20.09 8.35
CA GLY A 77 -20.85 -20.98 7.40
C GLY A 77 -20.34 -20.28 6.15
N PHE A 78 -20.35 -18.94 6.10
CA PHE A 78 -19.73 -18.17 5.02
C PHE A 78 -18.25 -17.91 5.34
N ASN A 79 -17.37 -18.32 4.44
CA ASN A 79 -15.94 -18.14 4.54
C ASN A 79 -15.41 -17.42 3.31
N THR A 80 -14.63 -16.37 3.49
CA THR A 80 -13.95 -15.67 2.40
C THR A 80 -12.45 -15.63 2.67
N GLU A 81 -11.67 -16.05 1.68
CA GLU A 81 -10.22 -15.95 1.67
C GLU A 81 -9.78 -15.06 0.51
N THR A 82 -8.96 -14.05 0.79
CA THR A 82 -8.48 -13.10 -0.22
C THR A 82 -6.96 -13.05 -0.19
N HIS A 83 -6.36 -13.18 -1.36
CA HIS A 83 -4.93 -13.07 -1.60
C HIS A 83 -4.67 -11.90 -2.55
N THR A 84 -3.80 -10.98 -2.19
CA THR A 84 -3.41 -9.86 -3.04
C THR A 84 -1.89 -9.81 -3.20
N TYR A 85 -1.43 -9.76 -4.43
CA TYR A 85 -0.02 -9.65 -4.81
C TYR A 85 0.19 -8.29 -5.47
N GLY A 86 1.18 -7.54 -5.01
CA GLY A 86 1.49 -6.21 -5.53
C GLY A 86 2.94 -6.06 -5.96
N ALA A 87 3.17 -5.29 -7.01
CA ALA A 87 4.48 -4.79 -7.43
C ALA A 87 4.38 -3.28 -7.67
N LYS A 88 5.36 -2.52 -7.21
CA LYS A 88 5.42 -1.06 -7.33
C LYS A 88 6.83 -0.60 -7.65
N ALA A 89 6.95 0.41 -8.49
CA ALA A 89 8.21 1.13 -8.73
C ALA A 89 7.98 2.63 -8.51
N GLU A 90 8.94 3.28 -7.87
CA GLU A 90 8.96 4.74 -7.67
C GLU A 90 10.30 5.30 -8.14
N ALA A 91 10.24 6.39 -8.90
CA ALA A 91 11.41 7.07 -9.43
C ALA A 91 11.40 8.55 -9.06
N TYR A 92 12.55 9.02 -8.58
CA TYR A 92 12.84 10.43 -8.35
C TYR A 92 13.98 10.82 -9.30
N VAL A 93 13.67 11.66 -10.28
CA VAL A 93 14.60 12.07 -11.33
C VAL A 93 15.01 13.52 -11.08
N PRO A 94 16.30 13.79 -10.75
CA PRO A 94 16.76 15.16 -10.61
C PRO A 94 16.73 15.86 -11.96
N THR A 95 16.23 17.08 -12.01
CA THR A 95 16.25 17.95 -13.17
C THR A 95 16.89 19.28 -12.84
N GLN A 96 17.10 20.12 -13.85
CA GLN A 96 17.67 21.46 -13.66
C GLN A 96 16.72 22.43 -12.90
N PHE A 97 15.41 22.13 -12.86
CA PHE A 97 14.42 23.01 -12.24
C PHE A 97 13.91 22.44 -10.91
N VAL A 98 13.15 21.36 -10.99
CA VAL A 98 12.58 20.66 -9.82
C VAL A 98 12.68 19.16 -10.04
N PRO A 99 12.99 18.35 -9.03
CA PRO A 99 12.97 16.90 -9.16
C PRO A 99 11.57 16.40 -9.59
N VAL A 100 11.56 15.50 -10.55
CA VAL A 100 10.34 14.86 -11.05
C VAL A 100 10.15 13.54 -10.32
N TYR A 101 8.91 13.26 -9.94
CA TYR A 101 8.46 12.01 -9.35
C TYR A 101 7.60 11.23 -10.34
N ALA A 102 7.79 9.92 -10.40
CA ALA A 102 6.90 9.02 -11.11
C ALA A 102 6.77 7.71 -10.33
N SER A 103 5.58 7.14 -10.33
CA SER A 103 5.35 5.79 -9.81
C SER A 103 4.41 4.99 -10.69
N ALA A 104 4.58 3.67 -10.66
CA ALA A 104 3.69 2.71 -11.27
C ALA A 104 3.49 1.55 -10.31
N SER A 105 2.25 1.07 -10.16
CA SER A 105 1.94 -0.12 -9.39
C SER A 105 0.95 -1.01 -10.11
N TYR A 106 1.06 -2.30 -9.81
CA TYR A 106 0.16 -3.35 -10.24
C TYR A 106 -0.19 -4.22 -9.04
N ASN A 107 -1.46 -4.56 -8.90
CA ASN A 107 -1.95 -5.50 -7.92
C ASN A 107 -2.87 -6.53 -8.59
N HIS A 108 -2.75 -7.79 -8.17
CA HIS A 108 -3.62 -8.88 -8.55
C HIS A 108 -4.26 -9.47 -7.29
N THR A 109 -5.57 -9.53 -7.26
CA THR A 109 -6.35 -10.06 -6.14
C THR A 109 -7.10 -11.31 -6.57
N LYS A 110 -7.07 -12.33 -5.71
CA LYS A 110 -7.91 -13.53 -5.80
C LYS A 110 -8.73 -13.65 -4.54
N THR A 111 -10.02 -13.89 -4.70
CA THR A 111 -10.97 -14.08 -3.60
C THR A 111 -11.71 -15.40 -3.82
N ASP A 112 -11.65 -16.26 -2.83
CA ASP A 112 -12.40 -17.51 -2.76
C ASP A 112 -13.48 -17.36 -1.68
N ALA A 113 -14.74 -17.40 -2.07
CA ALA A 113 -15.87 -17.36 -1.18
C ALA A 113 -16.55 -18.72 -1.14
N LYS A 114 -16.64 -19.32 0.04
CA LYS A 114 -17.29 -20.61 0.27
C LYS A 114 -18.52 -20.43 1.16
N ASN A 115 -19.62 -21.05 0.76
CA ASN A 115 -20.83 -21.08 1.52
C ASN A 115 -21.35 -22.53 1.57
N ASP A 116 -21.61 -23.04 2.78
CA ASP A 116 -22.09 -24.41 3.01
C ASP A 116 -23.40 -24.74 2.27
N MET A 117 -24.12 -23.73 1.78
CA MET A 117 -25.44 -23.88 1.11
C MET A 117 -25.44 -23.51 -0.37
N SER A 118 -24.32 -23.04 -0.95
CA SER A 118 -24.24 -22.57 -2.33
C SER A 118 -22.96 -23.04 -3.01
N ALA A 119 -22.88 -22.91 -4.34
CA ALA A 119 -21.64 -23.15 -5.07
C ALA A 119 -20.56 -22.15 -4.63
N ASP A 120 -19.31 -22.62 -4.59
CA ASP A 120 -18.14 -21.79 -4.35
C ASP A 120 -18.08 -20.68 -5.42
N ASP A 121 -17.85 -19.44 -5.00
CA ASP A 121 -17.66 -18.29 -5.88
C ASP A 121 -16.19 -17.85 -5.83
N GLU A 122 -15.55 -17.84 -7.00
CA GLU A 122 -14.17 -17.40 -7.15
C GLU A 122 -14.15 -16.07 -7.91
N GLY A 123 -13.57 -15.05 -7.30
CA GLY A 123 -13.36 -13.75 -7.90
C GLY A 123 -11.87 -13.45 -8.07
N GLN A 124 -11.52 -12.74 -9.13
CA GLN A 124 -10.18 -12.19 -9.31
C GLN A 124 -10.27 -10.81 -9.94
N GLY A 125 -9.31 -9.95 -9.64
CA GLY A 125 -9.29 -8.61 -10.17
C GLY A 125 -7.87 -8.03 -10.22
N ASP A 126 -7.68 -7.10 -11.13
CA ASP A 126 -6.44 -6.41 -11.38
C ASP A 126 -6.59 -4.90 -11.10
N ARG A 127 -5.56 -4.29 -10.54
CA ARG A 127 -5.50 -2.86 -10.28
C ARG A 127 -4.17 -2.31 -10.78
N TYR A 128 -4.25 -1.27 -11.59
CA TYR A 128 -3.11 -0.52 -12.10
C TYR A 128 -3.19 0.91 -11.58
N ALA A 129 -2.07 1.46 -11.12
CA ALA A 129 -1.99 2.87 -10.79
C ALA A 129 -0.70 3.47 -11.34
N LEU A 130 -0.84 4.67 -11.91
CA LEU A 130 0.26 5.49 -12.39
C LEU A 130 0.18 6.85 -11.71
N GLU A 131 1.32 7.41 -11.31
CA GLU A 131 1.37 8.73 -10.72
C GLU A 131 2.58 9.48 -11.26
N VAL A 132 2.42 10.74 -11.56
CA VAL A 132 3.50 11.66 -11.94
C VAL A 132 3.39 12.94 -11.13
N GLY A 133 4.53 13.52 -10.77
CA GLY A 133 4.56 14.70 -9.92
C GLY A 133 5.90 15.42 -9.94
N ALA A 134 5.98 16.44 -9.11
CA ALA A 134 7.21 17.21 -8.91
C ALA A 134 7.38 17.55 -7.44
N LEU A 135 8.65 17.61 -7.00
CA LEU A 135 8.99 18.08 -5.68
C LEU A 135 9.16 19.60 -5.71
N ALA A 136 8.09 20.32 -5.34
CA ALA A 136 8.13 21.79 -5.25
C ALA A 136 9.12 22.29 -4.18
N ALA A 137 9.45 21.43 -3.20
CA ALA A 137 10.54 21.56 -2.26
C ALA A 137 11.11 20.16 -1.95
N PRO A 138 12.32 20.02 -1.37
CA PRO A 138 12.88 18.70 -1.06
C PRO A 138 12.01 17.79 -0.20
N ASN A 139 11.09 18.39 0.55
CA ASN A 139 10.14 17.73 1.46
C ASN A 139 8.67 17.94 1.07
N PHE A 140 8.39 18.45 -0.14
CA PHE A 140 7.04 18.71 -0.60
C PHE A 140 6.81 18.20 -2.01
N LEU A 141 5.97 17.18 -2.14
CA LEU A 141 5.55 16.56 -3.40
C LEU A 141 4.13 17.02 -3.76
N VAL A 142 3.94 17.32 -5.04
CA VAL A 142 2.63 17.46 -5.67
C VAL A 142 2.58 16.47 -6.84
N ALA A 143 1.57 15.62 -6.87
CA ALA A 143 1.43 14.59 -7.88
C ALA A 143 -0.02 14.44 -8.32
N VAL A 144 -0.20 13.97 -9.57
CA VAL A 144 -1.47 13.55 -10.14
C VAL A 144 -1.34 12.11 -10.58
N GLY A 145 -2.40 11.34 -10.39
CA GLY A 145 -2.41 9.91 -10.66
C GLY A 145 -3.64 9.49 -11.46
N TYR A 146 -3.51 8.34 -12.06
CA TYR A 146 -4.57 7.59 -12.71
C TYR A 146 -4.56 6.17 -12.15
N THR A 147 -5.73 5.69 -11.74
CA THR A 147 -5.94 4.33 -11.27
C THR A 147 -7.03 3.69 -12.10
N SER A 148 -6.77 2.51 -12.61
CA SER A 148 -7.76 1.65 -13.25
C SER A 148 -7.91 0.37 -12.44
N VAL A 149 -9.14 0.00 -12.16
CA VAL A 149 -9.53 -1.18 -11.41
C VAL A 149 -10.38 -2.05 -12.32
N ALA A 150 -9.81 -3.16 -12.75
CA ALA A 150 -10.55 -4.19 -13.49
C ALA A 150 -11.10 -5.19 -12.47
N ASP A 151 -12.42 -5.19 -12.35
CA ASP A 151 -13.18 -6.03 -11.41
C ASP A 151 -13.27 -5.53 -9.95
N GLN A 152 -14.39 -5.85 -9.31
CA GLN A 152 -14.83 -5.34 -7.99
C GLN A 152 -14.01 -5.85 -6.78
N TYR A 153 -13.13 -6.81 -6.97
CA TYR A 153 -12.35 -7.45 -5.88
C TYR A 153 -10.90 -7.01 -5.80
N SER A 154 -10.50 -5.96 -6.53
CA SER A 154 -9.10 -5.56 -6.56
C SER A 154 -8.71 -4.68 -5.38
N LEU A 155 -7.79 -5.17 -4.55
CA LEU A 155 -7.22 -4.48 -3.42
C LEU A 155 -5.86 -3.88 -3.76
N ASP A 156 -5.46 -2.84 -3.03
CA ASP A 156 -4.11 -2.29 -3.10
C ASP A 156 -3.24 -2.87 -1.97
N ALA A 157 -2.32 -3.77 -2.32
CA ALA A 157 -1.43 -4.41 -1.37
C ALA A 157 -0.57 -3.42 -0.57
N PHE A 158 -0.21 -2.30 -1.17
CA PHE A 158 0.64 -1.28 -0.55
C PHE A 158 -0.13 -0.37 0.41
N ASN A 159 -1.42 -0.19 0.17
CA ASN A 159 -2.27 0.66 1.00
C ASN A 159 -2.55 0.05 2.38
N ILE A 160 -2.65 -1.27 2.46
CA ILE A 160 -2.87 -1.98 3.73
C ILE A 160 -1.74 -1.71 4.72
N LEU A 161 -0.48 -1.70 4.27
CA LEU A 161 0.67 -1.45 5.13
C LEU A 161 0.85 0.03 5.49
N SER A 162 0.41 0.96 4.63
CA SER A 162 0.56 2.40 4.88
C SER A 162 -0.51 2.97 5.80
N ASN A 163 -1.74 2.45 5.74
CA ASN A 163 -2.90 2.99 6.46
C ASN A 163 -3.39 2.11 7.62
N GLY A 164 -2.76 0.96 7.82
CA GLY A 164 -3.20 -0.03 8.80
C GLY A 164 -4.36 -0.91 8.30
N VAL A 165 -4.62 -1.99 9.02
CA VAL A 165 -5.58 -3.03 8.62
C VAL A 165 -7.02 -2.52 8.55
N VAL A 166 -7.36 -1.51 9.34
CA VAL A 166 -8.73 -0.95 9.41
C VAL A 166 -9.13 -0.21 8.13
N SER A 167 -8.18 0.21 7.32
CA SER A 167 -8.45 0.86 6.04
C SER A 167 -8.35 -0.10 4.83
N ALA A 168 -8.35 -1.39 5.04
CA ALA A 168 -8.87 -2.32 4.03
C ALA A 168 -10.36 -2.02 3.89
N GLY A 169 -10.67 -0.83 3.40
CA GLY A 169 -11.98 -0.48 2.94
C GLY A 169 -12.27 -1.46 1.83
N LEU A 170 -13.11 -2.42 2.12
CA LEU A 170 -13.96 -3.00 1.14
C LEU A 170 -14.73 -1.80 0.55
N GLU A 171 -14.21 -1.18 -0.47
CA GLU A 171 -15.06 -0.47 -1.42
C GLU A 171 -15.85 -1.55 -2.13
N SER A 172 -16.73 -2.16 -1.34
CA SER A 172 -17.80 -3.00 -1.79
C SER A 172 -18.85 -2.09 -2.39
N ASP A 173 -18.56 -1.55 -3.53
CA ASP A 173 -19.63 -1.03 -4.35
C ASP A 173 -19.95 -2.10 -5.40
N THR A 174 -21.21 -2.51 -5.42
CA THR A 174 -21.82 -3.49 -6.30
C THR A 174 -21.85 -3.07 -7.77
N ILE A 175 -20.80 -2.42 -8.27
CA ILE A 175 -20.70 -1.99 -9.64
C ILE A 175 -19.75 -2.93 -10.37
N ARG A 176 -20.30 -3.73 -11.27
CA ARG A 176 -19.64 -4.75 -12.09
C ARG A 176 -18.90 -4.15 -13.31
N ASP A 177 -18.50 -2.90 -13.27
CA ASP A 177 -17.83 -2.25 -14.38
C ASP A 177 -16.42 -1.81 -13.97
N ASP A 178 -15.50 -1.83 -14.95
CA ASP A 178 -14.16 -1.27 -14.80
C ASP A 178 -14.25 0.18 -14.31
N GLN A 179 -13.51 0.52 -13.26
CA GLN A 179 -13.52 1.86 -12.70
C GLN A 179 -12.19 2.54 -12.91
N ASP A 180 -12.25 3.75 -13.41
CA ASP A 180 -11.11 4.63 -13.58
C ASP A 180 -11.21 5.83 -12.63
N ALA A 181 -10.12 6.18 -12.00
CA ALA A 181 -10.04 7.33 -11.12
C ALA A 181 -8.83 8.21 -11.45
N ILE A 182 -9.07 9.52 -11.46
CA ILE A 182 -7.99 10.52 -11.47
C ILE A 182 -7.81 11.00 -10.04
N THR A 183 -6.59 10.96 -9.54
CA THR A 183 -6.24 11.36 -8.17
C THR A 183 -5.27 12.53 -8.18
N ALA A 184 -5.35 13.35 -7.15
CA ALA A 184 -4.34 14.37 -6.86
C ALA A 184 -3.83 14.14 -5.44
N ARG A 185 -2.52 14.15 -5.26
CA ARG A 185 -1.87 13.93 -3.99
C ARG A 185 -0.85 15.00 -3.69
N THR A 186 -0.84 15.44 -2.45
CA THR A 186 0.26 16.24 -1.91
C THR A 186 0.88 15.49 -0.74
N LYS A 187 2.19 15.59 -0.58
CA LYS A 187 2.90 15.04 0.56
C LYS A 187 3.90 16.07 1.07
N TYR A 188 3.76 16.43 2.34
CA TYR A 188 4.69 17.31 3.04
C TYR A 188 5.24 16.61 4.28
N VAL A 189 6.56 16.67 4.44
CA VAL A 189 7.25 16.17 5.63
C VAL A 189 8.07 17.31 6.21
N GLY A 190 7.78 17.73 7.42
CA GLY A 190 8.46 18.86 8.01
C GLY A 190 8.23 18.98 9.51
N ASN A 191 8.77 20.06 10.07
CA ASN A 191 8.60 20.39 11.46
C ASN A 191 7.71 21.64 11.56
N ILE A 192 6.62 21.52 12.32
CA ILE A 192 5.74 22.64 12.65
C ILE A 192 5.75 22.79 14.18
N ASP A 193 6.19 23.95 14.66
CA ASP A 193 6.28 24.28 16.08
C ASP A 193 7.04 23.23 16.93
N GLY A 194 8.13 22.67 16.38
CA GLY A 194 8.96 21.68 17.07
C GLY A 194 8.44 20.25 16.97
N THR A 195 7.31 20.02 16.29
CA THR A 195 6.74 18.68 16.06
C THR A 195 7.01 18.23 14.63
N ASN A 196 7.61 17.04 14.44
CA ASN A 196 7.75 16.43 13.13
C ASN A 196 6.39 15.98 12.61
N MET A 197 6.02 16.44 11.42
CA MET A 197 4.74 16.11 10.79
C MET A 197 4.96 15.58 9.37
N ALA A 198 4.14 14.62 8.99
CA ALA A 198 3.94 14.18 7.62
C ALA A 198 2.45 14.34 7.28
N LEU A 199 2.15 15.03 6.16
CA LEU A 199 0.80 15.32 5.67
C LEU A 199 0.68 14.88 4.20
#